data_cb7cb0beb49a3a95b57bf14d0dfcbb75
#
_entry.id   cb7cb0beb49a3a95b57bf14d0dfcbb75
#
_cell.length_a   1.000
_cell.length_b   1.000
_cell.length_c   1.000
_cell.angle_alpha   90.00
_cell.angle_beta   90.00
_cell.angle_gamma   90.00
#
_symmetry.space_group_name_H-M   'P 1'
#
loop_
_entity.id
_entity.type
_entity.pdbx_description
1 polymer ?
#
loop_
_entity_poly.entity_id
_entity_poly.type
_entity_poly.pdbx_seq_one_letter_code
_entity_poly.pdbx_strand_id
1 'polypeptide(L)'
;MRLKRFKTGLFVIALSLLCAAGVFFTFEKEGGACAAQTVSPAFSATDGVLRPWDVSFEIVVFDKRLAYSLSENIQALSEEEKEDRLVYRSVRLKKRWIKQAADMGFDEVEAWCYLLPGLKELVKQAESALYKRAQDASVSFAPETKSRFVYKKEVAGVELDKKAFAESLSKAVSEGGAITARGKTVLPEVSLEQLKRQTTLKCRFSTRYGNSTAARKSNVKRALKAFQGMTVENGERVSFNEAVGPRTKQNGFFEAKIIMDGKYVQGVGGGVCQASTTLFNALIMSGVTVNKVHQHSLASSYVAPSFDAMVSSVSDLVFTNETGGRIFIAAYGTDSEATVEIYGLPNEYEIRRRSVEIARKPFSTRTIEDREGRYSDKVVFDTDTFVLSNGADGLTSEGWLDYYQGGKLVKSRKIRTNTYLPTERVVVKGVKARPQEGEESGAGGDTPAQPQKEENQSTTAD
;
A
#
# COMPACT_ATOMS: atom_id res chain seq x y z
N MET A 1 4.78 10.88 -27.52
CA MET A 1 3.83 10.85 -28.64
C MET A 1 4.07 11.94 -29.73
N ARG A 2 4.62 13.11 -29.41
CA ARG A 2 4.88 14.18 -30.40
C ARG A 2 6.16 13.98 -31.26
N LEU A 3 7.16 13.26 -30.78
CA LEU A 3 8.43 13.05 -31.55
C LEU A 3 8.31 11.99 -32.68
N LYS A 4 7.41 11.01 -32.56
CA LYS A 4 7.21 9.98 -33.60
C LYS A 4 6.51 10.53 -34.86
N ARG A 5 5.58 11.49 -34.71
CA ARG A 5 4.88 12.10 -35.85
C ARG A 5 5.80 13.01 -36.70
N PHE A 6 6.82 13.61 -36.08
CA PHE A 6 7.78 14.46 -36.80
C PHE A 6 8.72 13.65 -37.71
N LYS A 7 9.10 12.42 -37.31
CA LYS A 7 9.98 11.56 -38.11
C LYS A 7 9.29 10.99 -39.36
N THR A 8 8.00 10.63 -39.26
CA THR A 8 7.23 10.07 -40.38
C THR A 8 6.96 11.12 -41.44
N GLY A 9 6.63 12.36 -41.06
CA GLY A 9 6.39 13.45 -42.02
C GLY A 9 7.64 13.90 -42.76
N LEU A 10 8.79 13.95 -42.07
CA LEU A 10 10.07 14.35 -42.70
C LEU A 10 10.62 13.29 -43.65
N PHE A 11 10.31 12.02 -43.39
CA PHE A 11 10.75 10.89 -44.22
C PHE A 11 9.94 10.80 -45.54
N VAL A 12 8.63 11.08 -45.51
CA VAL A 12 7.80 11.13 -46.69
C VAL A 12 8.28 12.25 -47.63
N ILE A 13 8.64 13.41 -47.07
CA ILE A 13 9.16 14.55 -47.88
C ILE A 13 10.57 14.27 -48.41
N ALA A 14 11.41 13.58 -47.64
CA ALA A 14 12.77 13.23 -48.08
C ALA A 14 12.80 12.11 -49.12
N LEU A 15 11.82 11.19 -49.06
CA LEU A 15 11.74 10.07 -49.97
C LEU A 15 11.08 10.45 -51.31
N SER A 16 10.07 11.33 -51.32
CA SER A 16 9.52 11.89 -52.57
C SER A 16 10.56 12.70 -53.36
N LEU A 17 11.42 13.45 -52.69
CA LEU A 17 12.54 14.16 -53.29
C LEU A 17 13.63 13.24 -53.83
N LEU A 18 13.85 12.05 -53.21
CA LEU A 18 14.84 11.08 -53.61
C LEU A 18 14.39 10.13 -54.73
N CYS A 19 13.10 9.79 -54.76
CA CYS A 19 12.53 8.97 -55.82
C CYS A 19 12.40 9.75 -57.16
N ALA A 20 12.08 11.03 -57.12
CA ALA A 20 12.02 11.91 -58.29
C ALA A 20 13.42 12.13 -58.96
N ALA A 21 14.51 12.01 -58.18
CA ALA A 21 15.87 12.19 -58.68
C ALA A 21 16.56 10.89 -59.15
N GLY A 22 15.92 9.70 -59.02
CA GLY A 22 16.50 8.41 -59.43
C GLY A 22 17.79 8.01 -58.65
N VAL A 23 17.98 8.58 -57.47
CA VAL A 23 19.22 8.43 -56.68
C VAL A 23 19.05 7.29 -55.65
N PHE A 24 19.82 6.21 -55.82
CA PHE A 24 19.95 5.14 -54.83
C PHE A 24 21.21 5.37 -54.02
N PHE A 25 21.05 5.45 -52.70
CA PHE A 25 22.19 5.48 -51.75
C PHE A 25 22.54 4.07 -51.30
N THR A 26 23.80 3.68 -51.54
CA THR A 26 24.42 2.57 -50.81
C THR A 26 25.13 3.17 -49.60
N PHE A 27 24.73 2.81 -48.38
CA PHE A 27 25.45 3.20 -47.18
C PHE A 27 26.51 2.12 -46.89
N GLU A 28 27.76 2.42 -47.04
CA GLU A 28 28.83 1.74 -46.38
C GLU A 28 29.09 2.36 -45.01
N LYS A 29 29.22 1.53 -44.04
CA LYS A 29 29.47 1.89 -42.66
C LYS A 29 30.97 2.02 -42.47
N GLU A 30 31.53 3.21 -42.78
CA GLU A 30 32.81 3.68 -42.24
C GLU A 30 32.97 5.17 -42.52
N GLY A 31 33.56 5.88 -41.53
CA GLY A 31 33.61 7.34 -41.46
C GLY A 31 34.35 8.00 -42.61
N GLY A 32 33.63 8.75 -43.41
CA GLY A 32 34.17 9.56 -44.47
C GLY A 32 33.06 10.24 -45.28
N ALA A 33 33.30 11.44 -45.73
CA ALA A 33 32.36 12.32 -46.39
C ALA A 33 31.54 11.65 -47.51
N CYS A 34 30.22 11.85 -47.46
CA CYS A 34 29.20 11.30 -48.38
C CYS A 34 29.39 11.94 -49.77
N ALA A 35 29.90 11.19 -50.74
CA ALA A 35 29.85 11.56 -52.14
C ALA A 35 28.63 10.89 -52.78
N ALA A 36 27.69 11.71 -53.28
CA ALA A 36 26.52 11.23 -54.01
C ALA A 36 26.94 10.80 -55.43
N GLN A 37 26.85 9.53 -55.74
CA GLN A 37 26.93 9.05 -57.13
C GLN A 37 25.52 8.94 -57.73
N THR A 38 25.23 9.76 -58.67
CA THR A 38 24.04 9.67 -59.51
C THR A 38 24.22 8.57 -60.56
N VAL A 39 23.48 7.46 -60.34
CA VAL A 39 23.37 6.43 -61.38
C VAL A 39 22.03 6.65 -62.07
N SER A 40 22.06 7.29 -63.22
CA SER A 40 20.88 7.34 -64.11
C SER A 40 20.67 5.97 -64.77
N PRO A 41 19.52 5.31 -64.60
CA PRO A 41 19.23 4.13 -65.39
C PRO A 41 18.80 4.60 -66.79
N ALA A 42 19.55 4.21 -67.82
CA ALA A 42 19.13 4.34 -69.20
C ALA A 42 17.88 3.48 -69.42
N PHE A 43 16.74 4.16 -69.64
CA PHE A 43 15.47 3.52 -70.07
C PHE A 43 15.49 3.40 -71.59
N SER A 44 15.43 2.18 -72.08
CA SER A 44 15.03 1.89 -73.46
C SER A 44 13.50 2.01 -73.51
N ALA A 45 12.98 3.02 -74.17
CA ALA A 45 11.59 3.19 -74.47
C ALA A 45 11.23 2.20 -75.62
N THR A 46 10.62 1.06 -75.23
CA THR A 46 9.84 0.27 -76.20
C THR A 46 8.37 0.61 -75.93
N ASP A 47 7.62 0.98 -76.95
CA ASP A 47 6.21 1.33 -76.97
C ASP A 47 5.34 0.26 -76.31
N GLY A 48 5.16 0.38 -75.01
CA GLY A 48 4.23 -0.44 -74.22
C GLY A 48 3.61 0.41 -73.17
N VAL A 49 2.28 0.60 -73.20
CA VAL A 49 1.52 1.18 -72.13
C VAL A 49 1.90 0.47 -70.83
N LEU A 50 2.56 1.18 -69.94
CA LEU A 50 2.87 0.67 -68.61
C LEU A 50 1.57 0.33 -67.89
N ARG A 51 1.30 -0.94 -67.72
CA ARG A 51 0.14 -1.40 -66.95
C ARG A 51 0.58 -1.54 -65.49
N PRO A 52 -0.26 -1.07 -64.54
CA PRO A 52 -0.03 -1.39 -63.16
C PRO A 52 0.00 -2.90 -62.97
N TRP A 53 0.90 -3.40 -62.10
CA TRP A 53 0.84 -4.80 -61.70
C TRP A 53 -0.52 -5.06 -61.08
N ASP A 54 -1.19 -6.12 -61.53
CA ASP A 54 -2.49 -6.52 -60.98
C ASP A 54 -2.24 -7.19 -59.62
N VAL A 55 -2.38 -6.38 -58.56
CA VAL A 55 -2.26 -6.83 -57.16
C VAL A 55 -3.65 -6.86 -56.59
N SER A 56 -4.14 -8.07 -56.33
CA SER A 56 -5.43 -8.30 -55.70
C SER A 56 -5.32 -9.37 -54.61
N PHE A 57 -5.97 -9.15 -53.49
CA PHE A 57 -6.03 -10.07 -52.38
C PHE A 57 -7.20 -9.74 -51.43
N GLU A 58 -7.50 -10.62 -50.47
CA GLU A 58 -8.50 -10.37 -49.43
C GLU A 58 -7.83 -10.31 -48.07
N ILE A 59 -8.30 -9.40 -47.20
CA ILE A 59 -7.98 -9.39 -45.77
C ILE A 59 -9.17 -9.99 -45.01
N VAL A 60 -8.97 -11.11 -44.35
CA VAL A 60 -9.99 -11.82 -43.57
C VAL A 60 -9.83 -11.50 -42.13
N VAL A 61 -10.86 -10.93 -41.48
CA VAL A 61 -10.90 -10.65 -40.03
C VAL A 61 -12.19 -11.25 -39.48
N PHE A 62 -12.08 -12.32 -38.71
CA PHE A 62 -13.21 -13.15 -38.31
C PHE A 62 -14.04 -13.58 -39.57
N ASP A 63 -15.30 -13.17 -39.65
CA ASP A 63 -16.19 -13.49 -40.76
C ASP A 63 -16.20 -12.44 -41.90
N LYS A 64 -15.46 -11.31 -41.68
CA LYS A 64 -15.39 -10.22 -42.68
C LYS A 64 -14.27 -10.47 -43.65
N ARG A 65 -14.58 -10.29 -44.95
CA ARG A 65 -13.62 -10.26 -46.03
C ARG A 65 -13.53 -8.86 -46.60
N LEU A 66 -12.32 -8.30 -46.62
CA LEU A 66 -12.02 -6.97 -47.14
C LEU A 66 -11.20 -7.14 -48.42
N ALA A 67 -11.83 -6.96 -49.56
CA ALA A 67 -11.15 -7.14 -50.83
C ALA A 67 -10.28 -5.93 -51.16
N TYR A 68 -9.10 -6.19 -51.69
CA TYR A 68 -8.18 -5.18 -52.21
C TYR A 68 -7.88 -5.43 -53.69
N SER A 69 -7.94 -4.36 -54.49
CA SER A 69 -7.50 -4.34 -55.88
C SER A 69 -6.68 -3.07 -56.12
N LEU A 70 -5.46 -3.21 -56.62
CA LEU A 70 -4.60 -2.06 -56.94
C LEU A 70 -5.19 -1.25 -58.10
N SER A 71 -5.71 -1.91 -59.14
CA SER A 71 -6.27 -1.27 -60.33
C SER A 71 -7.47 -0.35 -59.98
N GLU A 72 -8.27 -0.71 -59.00
CA GLU A 72 -9.41 0.11 -58.54
C GLU A 72 -8.92 1.34 -57.75
N ASN A 73 -7.85 1.19 -56.95
CA ASN A 73 -7.41 2.21 -56.02
C ASN A 73 -6.44 3.25 -56.64
N ILE A 74 -5.96 3.07 -57.88
CA ILE A 74 -5.03 4.00 -58.51
C ILE A 74 -5.70 5.03 -59.43
N GLN A 75 -6.98 4.88 -59.69
CA GLN A 75 -7.70 5.73 -60.65
C GLN A 75 -7.71 7.22 -60.28
N ALA A 76 -7.67 7.54 -58.98
CA ALA A 76 -7.69 8.90 -58.48
C ALA A 76 -6.28 9.52 -58.28
N LEU A 77 -5.20 8.78 -58.56
CA LEU A 77 -3.82 9.25 -58.37
C LEU A 77 -3.29 9.98 -59.62
N SER A 78 -2.50 11.03 -59.39
CA SER A 78 -1.68 11.64 -60.44
C SER A 78 -0.56 10.72 -60.93
N GLU A 79 0.03 10.97 -62.09
CA GLU A 79 1.15 10.17 -62.59
C GLU A 79 2.37 10.28 -61.67
N GLU A 80 2.61 11.45 -61.09
CA GLU A 80 3.68 11.66 -60.13
C GLU A 80 3.45 10.79 -58.85
N GLU A 81 2.25 10.76 -58.30
CA GLU A 81 1.92 9.89 -57.16
C GLU A 81 2.02 8.42 -57.50
N LYS A 82 1.68 7.99 -58.71
CA LYS A 82 1.85 6.60 -59.16
C LYS A 82 3.29 6.22 -59.25
N GLU A 83 4.16 7.12 -59.70
CA GLU A 83 5.61 6.89 -59.77
C GLU A 83 6.24 6.84 -58.40
N ASP A 84 5.95 7.76 -57.51
CA ASP A 84 6.37 7.82 -56.13
C ASP A 84 6.00 6.54 -55.34
N ARG A 85 4.80 6.03 -55.56
CA ARG A 85 4.30 4.81 -54.96
C ARG A 85 4.76 3.53 -55.67
N LEU A 86 5.62 3.62 -56.63
CA LEU A 86 6.11 2.49 -57.42
C LEU A 86 5.00 1.63 -58.03
N VAL A 87 3.86 2.28 -58.45
CA VAL A 87 2.68 1.56 -58.93
C VAL A 87 3.00 0.68 -60.12
N TYR A 88 3.80 1.19 -61.07
CA TYR A 88 4.21 0.47 -62.29
C TYR A 88 5.44 -0.40 -62.10
N ARG A 89 5.99 -0.54 -60.90
CA ARG A 89 7.19 -1.33 -60.63
C ARG A 89 6.83 -2.76 -60.18
N SER A 90 7.75 -3.68 -60.44
CA SER A 90 7.58 -5.10 -60.10
C SER A 90 7.40 -5.32 -58.58
N VAL A 91 6.67 -6.37 -58.24
CA VAL A 91 6.50 -6.79 -56.84
C VAL A 91 7.87 -7.02 -56.17
N ARG A 92 8.87 -7.52 -56.92
CA ARG A 92 10.23 -7.72 -56.39
C ARG A 92 10.85 -6.41 -55.96
N LEU A 93 10.67 -5.32 -56.72
CA LEU A 93 11.21 -3.99 -56.35
C LEU A 93 10.46 -3.41 -55.14
N LYS A 94 9.14 -3.56 -55.07
CA LYS A 94 8.34 -3.16 -53.90
C LYS A 94 8.81 -3.87 -52.62
N LYS A 95 9.02 -5.20 -52.66
CA LYS A 95 9.55 -5.97 -51.56
C LYS A 95 10.95 -5.52 -51.13
N ARG A 96 11.83 -5.23 -52.07
CA ARG A 96 13.19 -4.69 -51.77
C ARG A 96 13.10 -3.34 -51.06
N TRP A 97 12.18 -2.46 -51.51
CA TRP A 97 11.95 -1.18 -50.86
C TRP A 97 11.40 -1.35 -49.41
N ILE A 98 10.42 -2.24 -49.23
CA ILE A 98 9.90 -2.56 -47.90
C ILE A 98 11.00 -3.03 -46.96
N LYS A 99 11.87 -3.95 -47.42
CA LYS A 99 12.98 -4.42 -46.59
C LYS A 99 13.94 -3.28 -46.21
N GLN A 100 14.26 -2.40 -47.12
CA GLN A 100 15.10 -1.22 -46.84
C GLN A 100 14.44 -0.29 -45.80
N ALA A 101 13.14 -0.06 -45.90
CA ALA A 101 12.37 0.72 -44.93
C ALA A 101 12.40 0.06 -43.54
N ALA A 102 12.21 -1.26 -43.47
CA ALA A 102 12.32 -2.02 -42.21
C ALA A 102 13.69 -1.96 -41.58
N ASP A 103 14.76 -2.11 -42.37
CA ASP A 103 16.15 -1.97 -41.92
C ASP A 103 16.47 -0.56 -41.37
N MET A 104 15.70 0.45 -41.80
CA MET A 104 15.74 1.83 -41.28
C MET A 104 14.79 2.04 -40.07
N GLY A 105 14.13 1.00 -39.60
CA GLY A 105 13.24 1.04 -38.42
C GLY A 105 11.79 1.52 -38.69
N PHE A 106 11.36 1.50 -39.93
CA PHE A 106 9.96 1.78 -40.28
C PHE A 106 9.06 0.56 -40.14
N ASP A 107 7.79 0.77 -39.82
CA ASP A 107 6.77 -0.28 -39.78
C ASP A 107 6.50 -0.81 -41.19
N GLU A 108 6.69 -2.12 -41.40
CA GLU A 108 6.51 -2.75 -42.70
C GLU A 108 5.07 -2.62 -43.24
N VAL A 109 4.06 -2.65 -42.35
CA VAL A 109 2.66 -2.48 -42.74
C VAL A 109 2.41 -1.04 -43.24
N GLU A 110 2.99 -0.04 -42.56
CA GLU A 110 2.92 1.35 -42.99
C GLU A 110 3.61 1.56 -44.35
N ALA A 111 4.75 0.89 -44.56
CA ALA A 111 5.46 0.93 -45.85
C ALA A 111 4.65 0.28 -46.97
N TRP A 112 3.96 -0.84 -46.75
CA TRP A 112 3.03 -1.41 -47.69
C TRP A 112 1.82 -0.49 -47.96
N CYS A 113 1.27 0.13 -46.92
CA CYS A 113 0.17 1.09 -47.08
C CYS A 113 0.57 2.32 -47.90
N TYR A 114 1.84 2.69 -47.89
CA TYR A 114 2.36 3.75 -48.76
C TYR A 114 2.43 3.29 -50.21
N LEU A 115 2.94 2.10 -50.49
CA LEU A 115 3.09 1.57 -51.87
C LEU A 115 1.77 1.10 -52.51
N LEU A 116 0.77 0.76 -51.72
CA LEU A 116 -0.51 0.22 -52.10
C LEU A 116 -1.66 1.18 -51.69
N PRO A 117 -2.05 2.13 -52.61
CA PRO A 117 -3.13 3.07 -52.33
C PRO A 117 -4.41 2.35 -51.90
N GLY A 118 -5.17 2.92 -50.96
CA GLY A 118 -6.39 2.33 -50.43
C GLY A 118 -6.18 1.25 -49.35
N LEU A 119 -4.99 0.60 -49.28
CA LEU A 119 -4.71 -0.44 -48.32
C LEU A 119 -4.82 0.03 -46.88
N LYS A 120 -4.41 1.27 -46.57
CA LYS A 120 -4.45 1.86 -45.24
C LYS A 120 -5.82 1.78 -44.58
N GLU A 121 -6.90 2.05 -45.34
CA GLU A 121 -8.24 2.00 -44.80
C GLU A 121 -8.72 0.58 -44.51
N LEU A 122 -8.28 -0.42 -45.30
CA LEU A 122 -8.57 -1.83 -45.03
C LEU A 122 -7.81 -2.35 -43.81
N VAL A 123 -6.55 -1.96 -43.67
CA VAL A 123 -5.76 -2.29 -42.46
C VAL A 123 -6.39 -1.68 -41.23
N LYS A 124 -6.84 -0.44 -41.28
CA LYS A 124 -7.54 0.25 -40.19
C LYS A 124 -8.86 -0.45 -39.82
N GLN A 125 -9.60 -0.93 -40.78
CA GLN A 125 -10.80 -1.74 -40.54
C GLN A 125 -10.46 -3.06 -39.85
N ALA A 126 -9.39 -3.74 -40.26
CA ALA A 126 -8.90 -4.97 -39.65
C ALA A 126 -8.39 -4.72 -38.21
N GLU A 127 -7.61 -3.66 -38.01
CA GLU A 127 -7.16 -3.24 -36.66
C GLU A 127 -8.35 -2.95 -35.75
N SER A 128 -9.34 -2.17 -36.24
CA SER A 128 -10.51 -1.82 -35.41
C SER A 128 -11.37 -3.02 -35.05
N ALA A 129 -11.47 -4.00 -35.95
CA ALA A 129 -12.23 -5.22 -35.69
C ALA A 129 -11.55 -6.12 -34.65
N LEU A 130 -10.21 -6.17 -34.62
CA LEU A 130 -9.43 -6.95 -33.68
C LEU A 130 -9.19 -6.25 -32.35
N TYR A 131 -9.16 -4.90 -32.36
CA TYR A 131 -8.72 -4.11 -31.21
C TYR A 131 -9.60 -4.32 -30.00
N LYS A 132 -8.95 -4.74 -28.91
CA LYS A 132 -9.49 -4.71 -27.54
C LYS A 132 -8.49 -4.02 -26.65
N ARG A 133 -8.94 -2.99 -25.96
CA ARG A 133 -8.08 -2.26 -25.03
C ARG A 133 -7.71 -3.16 -23.83
N ALA A 134 -6.44 -3.24 -23.51
CA ALA A 134 -5.98 -3.82 -22.24
C ALA A 134 -6.52 -2.96 -21.08
N GLN A 135 -6.95 -3.61 -20.02
CA GLN A 135 -7.40 -2.96 -18.78
C GLN A 135 -6.55 -3.45 -17.63
N ASP A 136 -5.98 -2.53 -16.90
CA ASP A 136 -5.21 -2.83 -15.70
C ASP A 136 -6.09 -3.37 -14.59
N ALA A 137 -5.52 -4.20 -13.75
CA ALA A 137 -6.13 -4.55 -12.48
C ALA A 137 -6.29 -3.29 -11.62
N SER A 138 -7.30 -3.30 -10.77
CA SER A 138 -7.51 -2.21 -9.81
C SER A 138 -7.83 -2.76 -8.43
N VAL A 139 -7.55 -1.96 -7.40
CA VAL A 139 -7.81 -2.29 -6.01
C VAL A 139 -8.44 -1.09 -5.30
N SER A 140 -9.44 -1.36 -4.48
CA SER A 140 -10.04 -0.40 -3.57
C SER A 140 -9.84 -0.85 -2.15
N PHE A 141 -9.36 0.04 -1.28
CA PHE A 141 -9.25 -0.23 0.15
C PHE A 141 -10.62 -0.06 0.81
N ALA A 142 -11.12 -1.13 1.42
CA ALA A 142 -12.42 -1.21 2.09
C ALA A 142 -12.22 -1.72 3.53
N PRO A 143 -11.72 -0.84 4.42
CA PRO A 143 -11.25 -1.23 5.76
C PRO A 143 -12.35 -1.82 6.66
N GLU A 144 -13.61 -1.60 6.34
CA GLU A 144 -14.76 -2.16 7.08
C GLU A 144 -15.07 -3.61 6.68
N THR A 145 -14.56 -4.08 5.56
CA THR A 145 -14.79 -5.45 5.10
C THR A 145 -13.80 -6.43 5.70
N LYS A 146 -14.18 -7.70 5.77
CA LYS A 146 -13.30 -8.77 6.27
C LYS A 146 -12.03 -8.92 5.42
N SER A 147 -12.14 -8.75 4.12
CA SER A 147 -11.02 -8.87 3.17
C SER A 147 -10.13 -7.63 3.13
N ARG A 148 -10.59 -6.49 3.65
CA ARG A 148 -9.95 -5.16 3.59
C ARG A 148 -9.79 -4.58 2.19
N PHE A 149 -9.82 -5.39 1.13
CA PHE A 149 -9.60 -4.96 -0.24
C PHE A 149 -10.61 -5.60 -1.18
N VAL A 150 -11.03 -4.80 -2.16
CA VAL A 150 -11.84 -5.25 -3.29
C VAL A 150 -10.99 -5.11 -4.55
N TYR A 151 -10.79 -6.23 -5.26
CA TYR A 151 -9.97 -6.29 -6.45
C TYR A 151 -10.82 -6.46 -7.71
N LYS A 152 -10.42 -5.77 -8.78
CA LYS A 152 -10.87 -6.05 -10.13
C LYS A 152 -9.69 -6.58 -10.92
N LYS A 153 -9.88 -7.76 -11.53
CA LYS A 153 -8.83 -8.42 -12.31
C LYS A 153 -8.57 -7.65 -13.61
N GLU A 154 -7.33 -7.68 -14.05
CA GLU A 154 -6.90 -7.18 -15.35
C GLU A 154 -7.57 -7.93 -16.49
N VAL A 155 -7.67 -7.26 -17.65
CA VAL A 155 -8.14 -7.85 -18.90
C VAL A 155 -7.09 -7.59 -19.97
N ALA A 156 -6.60 -8.66 -20.56
CA ALA A 156 -5.68 -8.54 -21.69
C ALA A 156 -6.33 -7.89 -22.89
N GLY A 157 -5.58 -7.03 -23.56
CA GLY A 157 -5.95 -6.42 -24.82
C GLY A 157 -5.61 -7.30 -26.01
N VAL A 158 -6.04 -6.86 -27.19
CA VAL A 158 -5.68 -7.46 -28.46
C VAL A 158 -5.37 -6.35 -29.45
N GLU A 159 -4.28 -6.49 -30.19
CA GLU A 159 -3.89 -5.63 -31.30
C GLU A 159 -3.61 -6.48 -32.54
N LEU A 160 -3.61 -5.89 -33.71
CA LEU A 160 -3.18 -6.58 -34.92
C LEU A 160 -1.70 -7.04 -34.76
N ASP A 161 -1.41 -8.29 -35.02
CA ASP A 161 -0.03 -8.78 -35.14
C ASP A 161 0.58 -8.25 -36.44
N LYS A 162 1.10 -7.03 -36.39
CA LYS A 162 1.64 -6.33 -37.55
C LYS A 162 2.75 -7.10 -38.24
N LYS A 163 3.60 -7.85 -37.48
CA LYS A 163 4.67 -8.63 -38.06
C LYS A 163 4.13 -9.80 -38.88
N ALA A 164 3.27 -10.62 -38.30
CA ALA A 164 2.65 -11.74 -39.00
C ALA A 164 1.78 -11.27 -40.18
N PHE A 165 1.12 -10.09 -40.02
CA PHE A 165 0.34 -9.48 -41.05
C PHE A 165 1.21 -9.00 -42.23
N ALA A 166 2.34 -8.31 -41.97
CA ALA A 166 3.29 -7.85 -42.99
C ALA A 166 3.88 -9.01 -43.81
N GLU A 167 4.26 -10.11 -43.13
CA GLU A 167 4.75 -11.33 -43.79
C GLU A 167 3.68 -11.93 -44.72
N SER A 168 2.43 -12.04 -44.23
CA SER A 168 1.30 -12.56 -45.01
C SER A 168 0.94 -11.63 -46.17
N LEU A 169 0.97 -10.32 -45.96
CA LEU A 169 0.73 -9.30 -46.95
C LEU A 169 1.78 -9.35 -48.09
N SER A 170 3.06 -9.49 -47.70
CA SER A 170 4.17 -9.65 -48.64
C SER A 170 4.00 -10.89 -49.55
N LYS A 171 3.42 -11.97 -49.02
CA LYS A 171 3.06 -13.17 -49.80
C LYS A 171 1.87 -12.92 -50.72
N ALA A 172 0.77 -12.37 -50.16
CA ALA A 172 -0.45 -12.13 -50.92
C ALA A 172 -0.27 -11.15 -52.09
N VAL A 173 0.55 -10.11 -51.93
CA VAL A 173 0.92 -9.17 -53.03
C VAL A 173 1.60 -9.89 -54.18
N SER A 174 2.27 -11.04 -53.97
CA SER A 174 2.97 -11.81 -54.99
C SER A 174 2.13 -12.89 -55.62
N GLU A 175 1.32 -13.56 -54.83
CA GLU A 175 0.64 -14.81 -55.17
C GLU A 175 -0.89 -14.66 -55.21
N GLY A 176 -1.39 -13.51 -54.72
CA GLY A 176 -2.84 -13.34 -54.49
C GLY A 176 -3.30 -14.13 -53.27
N GLY A 177 -4.64 -14.23 -53.14
CA GLY A 177 -5.27 -15.05 -52.10
C GLY A 177 -5.74 -14.25 -50.89
N ALA A 178 -5.87 -14.94 -49.74
CA ALA A 178 -6.44 -14.34 -48.52
C ALA A 178 -5.40 -14.24 -47.40
N ILE A 179 -5.39 -13.11 -46.72
CA ILE A 179 -4.60 -12.82 -45.54
C ILE A 179 -5.51 -12.93 -44.32
N THR A 180 -5.24 -13.85 -43.42
CA THR A 180 -5.97 -13.87 -42.14
C THR A 180 -5.31 -12.88 -41.15
N ALA A 181 -5.98 -11.80 -40.84
CA ALA A 181 -5.55 -10.85 -39.82
C ALA A 181 -5.67 -11.50 -38.44
N ARG A 182 -4.56 -11.65 -37.76
CA ARG A 182 -4.47 -12.27 -36.43
C ARG A 182 -4.24 -11.23 -35.36
N GLY A 183 -4.85 -11.43 -34.18
CA GLY A 183 -4.62 -10.63 -33.01
C GLY A 183 -3.42 -11.10 -32.20
N LYS A 184 -2.60 -10.15 -31.75
CA LYS A 184 -1.55 -10.34 -30.75
C LYS A 184 -2.07 -9.87 -29.40
N THR A 185 -1.87 -10.67 -28.36
CA THR A 185 -2.24 -10.30 -26.99
C THR A 185 -1.37 -9.15 -26.48
N VAL A 186 -2.00 -8.14 -25.92
CA VAL A 186 -1.36 -7.03 -25.22
C VAL A 186 -1.63 -7.19 -23.73
N LEU A 187 -0.56 -7.34 -22.96
CA LEU A 187 -0.67 -7.49 -21.51
C LEU A 187 -0.91 -6.12 -20.87
N PRO A 188 -1.78 -6.05 -19.84
CA PRO A 188 -1.92 -4.87 -19.01
C PRO A 188 -0.62 -4.51 -18.30
N GLU A 189 -0.46 -3.24 -17.90
CA GLU A 189 0.72 -2.77 -17.16
C GLU A 189 0.65 -3.22 -15.69
N VAL A 190 -0.56 -3.28 -15.11
CA VAL A 190 -0.78 -3.66 -13.72
C VAL A 190 -1.59 -4.95 -13.64
N SER A 191 -1.01 -5.98 -13.02
CA SER A 191 -1.68 -7.27 -12.78
C SER A 191 -2.29 -7.35 -11.37
N LEU A 192 -3.28 -8.22 -11.20
CA LEU A 192 -3.86 -8.55 -9.90
C LEU A 192 -2.81 -9.08 -8.91
N GLU A 193 -1.84 -9.85 -9.39
CA GLU A 193 -0.77 -10.38 -8.56
C GLU A 193 0.11 -9.27 -7.98
N GLN A 194 0.48 -8.28 -8.81
CA GLN A 194 1.21 -7.09 -8.34
C GLN A 194 0.43 -6.33 -7.28
N LEU A 195 -0.89 -6.11 -7.49
CA LEU A 195 -1.73 -5.42 -6.50
C LEU A 195 -1.86 -6.19 -5.19
N LYS A 196 -2.04 -7.51 -5.25
CA LYS A 196 -2.08 -8.37 -4.05
C LYS A 196 -0.78 -8.28 -3.26
N ARG A 197 0.36 -8.24 -3.93
CA ARG A 197 1.66 -8.05 -3.30
C ARG A 197 1.77 -6.67 -2.62
N GLN A 198 1.25 -5.62 -3.27
CA GLN A 198 1.25 -4.25 -2.74
C GLN A 198 0.27 -4.02 -1.59
N THR A 199 -0.61 -4.97 -1.31
CA THR A 199 -1.65 -4.90 -0.27
C THR A 199 -1.53 -6.05 0.75
N THR A 200 -0.33 -6.60 0.91
CA THR A 200 -0.05 -7.66 1.90
C THR A 200 -0.13 -7.11 3.32
N LEU A 201 -0.68 -7.89 4.25
CA LEU A 201 -0.65 -7.54 5.67
C LEU A 201 0.80 -7.53 6.17
N LYS A 202 1.30 -6.35 6.56
CA LYS A 202 2.66 -6.16 7.09
C LYS A 202 2.71 -6.44 8.60
N CYS A 203 1.72 -5.92 9.32
CA CYS A 203 1.59 -6.09 10.77
C CYS A 203 0.14 -5.92 11.22
N ARG A 204 -0.22 -6.69 12.23
CA ARG A 204 -1.41 -6.48 13.07
C ARG A 204 -0.97 -6.39 14.51
N PHE A 205 -1.33 -5.30 15.17
CA PHE A 205 -1.03 -5.10 16.58
C PHE A 205 -2.27 -4.68 17.36
N SER A 206 -2.43 -5.26 18.56
CA SER A 206 -3.59 -4.98 19.43
C SER A 206 -3.13 -4.71 20.87
N THR A 207 -3.91 -3.85 21.54
CA THR A 207 -3.79 -3.62 23.00
C THR A 207 -5.15 -3.80 23.68
N ARG A 208 -5.18 -4.44 24.86
CA ARG A 208 -6.40 -4.75 25.59
C ARG A 208 -6.83 -3.59 26.51
N TYR A 209 -8.13 -3.36 26.61
CA TYR A 209 -8.73 -2.38 27.52
C TYR A 209 -10.08 -2.84 28.13
N GLY A 210 -10.36 -4.15 28.10
CA GLY A 210 -11.69 -4.74 28.43
C GLY A 210 -12.36 -4.21 29.69
N ASN A 211 -11.61 -4.05 30.78
CA ASN A 211 -12.11 -3.57 32.07
C ASN A 211 -12.17 -2.03 32.18
N SER A 212 -11.98 -1.29 31.10
CA SER A 212 -12.07 0.17 31.10
C SER A 212 -13.51 0.66 31.08
N THR A 213 -13.74 1.90 31.58
CA THR A 213 -15.04 2.56 31.49
C THR A 213 -15.50 2.75 30.06
N ALA A 214 -16.81 2.86 29.84
CA ALA A 214 -17.39 3.14 28.51
C ALA A 214 -16.82 4.41 27.88
N ALA A 215 -16.64 5.48 28.68
CA ALA A 215 -16.03 6.74 28.26
C ALA A 215 -14.60 6.53 27.71
N ARG A 216 -13.75 5.77 28.43
CA ARG A 216 -12.39 5.45 27.97
C ARG A 216 -12.40 4.63 26.66
N LYS A 217 -13.25 3.60 26.57
CA LYS A 217 -13.41 2.78 25.37
C LYS A 217 -13.83 3.63 24.16
N SER A 218 -14.78 4.55 24.36
CA SER A 218 -15.24 5.50 23.34
C SER A 218 -14.09 6.40 22.84
N ASN A 219 -13.29 6.96 23.76
CA ASN A 219 -12.15 7.80 23.40
C ASN A 219 -11.10 7.05 22.56
N VAL A 220 -10.79 5.79 22.92
CA VAL A 220 -9.86 4.95 22.15
C VAL A 220 -10.40 4.67 20.75
N LYS A 221 -11.66 4.23 20.65
CA LYS A 221 -12.33 3.96 19.36
C LYS A 221 -12.34 5.22 18.48
N ARG A 222 -12.65 6.38 19.08
CA ARG A 222 -12.67 7.67 18.35
C ARG A 222 -11.29 8.07 17.81
N ALA A 223 -10.25 7.94 18.62
CA ALA A 223 -8.89 8.23 18.17
C ALA A 223 -8.43 7.30 17.03
N LEU A 224 -8.75 5.99 17.12
CA LEU A 224 -8.45 5.03 16.06
C LEU A 224 -9.22 5.33 14.77
N LYS A 225 -10.46 5.84 14.87
CA LYS A 225 -11.29 6.19 13.70
C LYS A 225 -10.60 7.19 12.77
N ALA A 226 -9.74 8.06 13.29
CA ALA A 226 -8.97 9.01 12.48
C ALA A 226 -8.00 8.33 11.50
N PHE A 227 -7.60 7.09 11.79
CA PHE A 227 -6.69 6.29 10.95
C PHE A 227 -7.40 5.18 10.20
N GLN A 228 -8.69 4.95 10.46
CA GLN A 228 -9.46 3.93 9.76
C GLN A 228 -9.66 4.32 8.30
N GLY A 229 -9.12 3.52 7.39
CA GLY A 229 -9.17 3.77 5.95
C GLY A 229 -8.09 4.72 5.44
N MET A 230 -7.17 5.16 6.30
CA MET A 230 -6.09 6.05 5.90
C MET A 230 -5.15 5.34 4.92
N THR A 231 -4.80 6.04 3.87
CA THR A 231 -3.77 5.64 2.90
C THR A 231 -2.63 6.64 2.99
N VAL A 232 -1.40 6.16 3.08
CA VAL A 232 -0.21 7.02 3.21
C VAL A 232 0.76 6.68 2.08
N GLU A 233 1.05 7.66 1.25
CA GLU A 233 1.98 7.50 0.12
C GLU A 233 3.43 7.32 0.59
N ASN A 234 4.28 6.75 -0.27
CA ASN A 234 5.71 6.66 0.04
C ASN A 234 6.32 8.06 0.14
N GLY A 235 7.03 8.35 1.23
CA GLY A 235 7.57 9.66 1.58
C GLY A 235 6.59 10.58 2.34
N GLU A 236 5.32 10.22 2.43
CA GLU A 236 4.33 11.03 3.14
C GLU A 236 4.52 10.95 4.65
N ARG A 237 4.37 12.12 5.30
CA ARG A 237 4.50 12.30 6.74
C ARG A 237 3.14 12.53 7.37
N VAL A 238 2.87 11.84 8.49
CA VAL A 238 1.60 11.91 9.21
C VAL A 238 1.83 12.24 10.68
N SER A 239 1.03 13.16 11.23
CA SER A 239 0.95 13.52 12.64
C SER A 239 -0.30 12.90 13.26
N PHE A 240 -0.13 12.22 14.38
CA PHE A 240 -1.27 11.67 15.14
C PHE A 240 -2.18 12.77 15.67
N ASN A 241 -1.58 13.85 16.20
CA ASN A 241 -2.35 14.96 16.77
C ASN A 241 -3.16 15.72 15.71
N GLU A 242 -2.61 15.91 14.51
CA GLU A 242 -3.33 16.52 13.39
C GLU A 242 -4.48 15.64 12.91
N ALA A 243 -4.24 14.34 12.75
CA ALA A 243 -5.26 13.39 12.30
C ALA A 243 -6.43 13.26 13.30
N VAL A 244 -6.14 13.19 14.59
CA VAL A 244 -7.16 13.03 15.66
C VAL A 244 -7.87 14.36 15.99
N GLY A 245 -7.15 15.46 15.86
CA GLY A 245 -7.63 16.79 16.23
C GLY A 245 -7.70 17.05 17.74
N PRO A 246 -8.26 18.22 18.14
CA PRO A 246 -8.38 18.62 19.54
C PRO A 246 -9.28 17.67 20.34
N ARG A 247 -8.81 17.23 21.52
CA ARG A 247 -9.50 16.28 22.41
C ARG A 247 -10.45 17.03 23.34
N THR A 248 -11.57 17.50 22.79
CA THR A 248 -12.59 18.27 23.51
C THR A 248 -13.93 17.52 23.58
N LYS A 249 -14.81 17.91 24.50
CA LYS A 249 -16.19 17.37 24.56
C LYS A 249 -16.97 17.64 23.28
N GLN A 250 -16.75 18.82 22.65
CA GLN A 250 -17.37 19.19 21.37
C GLN A 250 -16.94 18.22 20.24
N ASN A 251 -15.70 17.76 20.29
CA ASN A 251 -15.19 16.73 19.35
C ASN A 251 -15.56 15.30 19.79
N GLY A 252 -16.47 15.13 20.79
CA GLY A 252 -17.00 13.85 21.23
C GLY A 252 -16.01 13.01 22.05
N PHE A 253 -15.04 13.65 22.73
CA PHE A 253 -14.22 12.99 23.72
C PHE A 253 -14.86 13.13 25.10
N PHE A 254 -14.79 12.09 25.90
CA PHE A 254 -15.35 12.02 27.25
C PHE A 254 -14.26 12.14 28.30
N GLU A 255 -14.66 12.51 29.52
CA GLU A 255 -13.78 12.45 30.67
C GLU A 255 -13.51 10.99 31.07
N ALA A 256 -12.24 10.67 31.29
CA ALA A 256 -11.78 9.39 31.77
C ALA A 256 -10.42 9.57 32.46
N LYS A 257 -9.91 8.53 33.12
CA LYS A 257 -8.63 8.56 33.82
C LYS A 257 -7.47 8.88 32.85
N ILE A 258 -6.71 9.93 33.15
CA ILE A 258 -5.47 10.35 32.46
C ILE A 258 -4.30 10.33 33.44
N ILE A 259 -3.07 10.34 32.93
CA ILE A 259 -1.84 10.56 33.72
C ILE A 259 -1.44 12.01 33.53
N MET A 260 -1.38 12.78 34.62
CA MET A 260 -0.90 14.16 34.68
C MET A 260 0.01 14.33 35.88
N ASP A 261 1.23 14.84 35.66
CA ASP A 261 2.26 15.05 36.70
C ASP A 261 2.54 13.79 37.56
N GLY A 262 2.60 12.62 36.91
CA GLY A 262 2.84 11.34 37.57
C GLY A 262 1.70 10.81 38.42
N LYS A 263 0.48 11.38 38.29
CA LYS A 263 -0.72 10.97 39.02
C LYS A 263 -1.89 10.68 38.07
N TYR A 264 -2.78 9.81 38.50
CA TYR A 264 -4.03 9.55 37.78
C TYR A 264 -5.10 10.57 38.19
N VAL A 265 -5.61 11.33 37.23
CA VAL A 265 -6.69 12.30 37.38
C VAL A 265 -7.79 12.09 36.34
N GLN A 266 -8.95 12.69 36.55
CA GLN A 266 -10.00 12.74 35.52
C GLN A 266 -9.69 13.84 34.51
N GLY A 267 -9.82 13.54 33.23
CA GLY A 267 -9.59 14.51 32.16
C GLY A 267 -10.17 14.08 30.84
N VAL A 268 -10.45 15.04 29.94
CA VAL A 268 -11.02 14.76 28.63
C VAL A 268 -10.02 14.04 27.75
N GLY A 269 -10.45 12.98 27.07
CA GLY A 269 -9.60 12.20 26.16
C GLY A 269 -8.79 11.09 26.83
N GLY A 270 -9.09 10.72 28.09
CA GLY A 270 -8.48 9.57 28.74
C GLY A 270 -8.61 8.29 27.89
N GLY A 271 -7.48 7.65 27.58
CA GLY A 271 -7.41 6.48 26.69
C GLY A 271 -6.75 6.76 25.32
N VAL A 272 -6.69 7.99 24.85
CA VAL A 272 -6.12 8.34 23.52
C VAL A 272 -4.66 7.89 23.37
N CYS A 273 -3.85 7.97 24.42
CA CYS A 273 -2.48 7.45 24.40
C CYS A 273 -2.41 5.91 24.17
N GLN A 274 -3.47 5.16 24.47
CA GLN A 274 -3.51 3.75 24.12
C GLN A 274 -3.73 3.54 22.61
N ALA A 275 -4.52 4.39 21.97
CA ALA A 275 -4.67 4.37 20.51
C ALA A 275 -3.34 4.72 19.82
N SER A 276 -2.64 5.79 20.25
CA SER A 276 -1.33 6.15 19.70
C SER A 276 -0.27 5.07 19.95
N THR A 277 -0.27 4.42 21.10
CA THR A 277 0.61 3.31 21.40
C THR A 277 0.34 2.09 20.51
N THR A 278 -0.93 1.78 20.25
CA THR A 278 -1.30 0.67 19.36
C THR A 278 -0.83 0.96 17.93
N LEU A 279 -1.06 2.18 17.44
CA LEU A 279 -0.59 2.62 16.13
C LEU A 279 0.95 2.59 16.04
N PHE A 280 1.66 3.16 17.04
CA PHE A 280 3.11 3.18 17.10
C PHE A 280 3.72 1.79 16.92
N ASN A 281 3.18 0.80 17.65
CA ASN A 281 3.71 -0.55 17.58
C ASN A 281 3.44 -1.21 16.24
N ALA A 282 2.26 -1.01 15.65
CA ALA A 282 1.96 -1.49 14.30
C ALA A 282 2.91 -0.86 13.26
N LEU A 283 3.18 0.45 13.37
CA LEU A 283 4.09 1.16 12.46
C LEU A 283 5.51 0.60 12.50
N ILE A 284 6.13 0.52 13.69
CA ILE A 284 7.53 0.07 13.80
C ILE A 284 7.71 -1.39 13.38
N MET A 285 6.71 -2.26 13.65
CA MET A 285 6.72 -3.65 13.21
C MET A 285 6.42 -3.81 11.71
N SER A 286 5.85 -2.79 11.07
CA SER A 286 5.66 -2.72 9.62
C SER A 286 6.86 -2.11 8.88
N GLY A 287 7.92 -1.72 9.59
CA GLY A 287 9.08 -1.06 9.00
C GLY A 287 8.86 0.42 8.64
N VAL A 288 7.81 1.04 9.16
CA VAL A 288 7.53 2.47 8.98
C VAL A 288 8.45 3.28 9.90
N THR A 289 8.99 4.37 9.38
CA THR A 289 9.88 5.27 10.13
C THR A 289 9.06 6.15 11.07
N VAL A 290 9.34 6.05 12.38
CA VAL A 290 8.77 6.94 13.39
C VAL A 290 9.74 8.06 13.69
N ASN A 291 9.34 9.30 13.37
CA ASN A 291 10.16 10.51 13.49
C ASN A 291 10.08 11.13 14.90
N LYS A 292 8.90 11.03 15.55
CA LYS A 292 8.66 11.60 16.86
C LYS A 292 7.78 10.67 17.68
N VAL A 293 8.21 10.36 18.90
CA VAL A 293 7.45 9.58 19.88
C VAL A 293 7.91 9.94 21.29
N HIS A 294 6.97 9.98 22.23
CA HIS A 294 7.23 10.31 23.64
C HIS A 294 6.81 9.14 24.53
N GLN A 295 7.52 8.97 25.68
CA GLN A 295 7.17 8.02 26.72
C GLN A 295 6.21 8.64 27.75
N HIS A 296 5.47 7.79 28.45
CA HIS A 296 4.78 8.21 29.67
C HIS A 296 5.76 8.34 30.83
N SER A 297 5.39 9.13 31.83
CA SER A 297 6.12 9.20 33.11
C SER A 297 6.00 7.91 33.94
N LEU A 298 4.88 7.20 33.78
CA LEU A 298 4.60 5.92 34.45
C LEU A 298 4.49 4.80 33.42
N ALA A 299 4.94 3.59 33.78
CA ALA A 299 4.80 2.42 32.91
C ALA A 299 3.31 2.09 32.65
N SER A 300 2.98 1.87 31.39
CA SER A 300 1.62 1.48 30.97
C SER A 300 1.41 -0.02 31.13
N SER A 301 0.23 -0.45 31.60
CA SER A 301 -0.08 -1.88 31.78
C SER A 301 -0.51 -2.59 30.49
N TYR A 302 -0.84 -1.85 29.43
CA TYR A 302 -1.37 -2.40 28.17
C TYR A 302 -0.29 -2.67 27.11
N VAL A 303 0.97 -2.31 27.40
CA VAL A 303 2.11 -2.52 26.48
C VAL A 303 3.39 -2.76 27.31
N ALA A 304 4.32 -3.52 26.76
CA ALA A 304 5.63 -3.70 27.39
C ALA A 304 6.40 -2.36 27.50
N PRO A 305 7.21 -2.15 28.55
CA PRO A 305 8.01 -0.95 28.72
C PRO A 305 8.85 -0.63 27.47
N SER A 306 9.09 0.64 27.20
CA SER A 306 9.76 1.19 26.01
C SER A 306 9.01 1.00 24.69
N PHE A 307 7.72 0.61 24.72
CA PHE A 307 6.86 0.53 23.53
C PHE A 307 5.57 1.34 23.66
N ASP A 308 5.47 2.21 24.63
CA ASP A 308 4.40 3.18 24.78
C ASP A 308 4.64 4.43 23.91
N ALA A 309 3.57 5.10 23.51
CA ALA A 309 3.59 6.36 22.77
C ALA A 309 2.62 7.33 23.41
N MET A 310 3.14 8.24 24.22
CA MET A 310 2.36 9.30 24.84
C MET A 310 2.07 10.42 23.84
N VAL A 311 0.83 10.92 23.85
CA VAL A 311 0.40 12.08 23.08
C VAL A 311 -0.34 13.05 23.99
N SER A 312 -0.09 14.35 23.80
CA SER A 312 -0.72 15.45 24.55
C SER A 312 -0.90 16.65 23.61
N SER A 313 -1.20 17.84 24.14
CA SER A 313 -1.20 19.08 23.36
C SER A 313 0.19 19.47 22.85
N VAL A 314 1.25 19.00 23.52
CA VAL A 314 2.66 19.34 23.21
C VAL A 314 3.49 18.11 22.77
N SER A 315 3.00 16.92 23.01
CA SER A 315 3.66 15.66 22.63
C SER A 315 2.89 14.97 21.53
N ASP A 316 3.58 14.53 20.48
CA ASP A 316 2.98 13.93 19.29
C ASP A 316 3.65 12.60 18.90
N LEU A 317 2.93 11.78 18.16
CA LEU A 317 3.46 10.66 17.40
C LEU A 317 3.47 11.05 15.92
N VAL A 318 4.66 11.13 15.35
CA VAL A 318 4.84 11.51 13.93
C VAL A 318 5.61 10.40 13.22
N PHE A 319 5.14 10.00 12.06
CA PHE A 319 5.78 8.97 11.24
C PHE A 319 5.83 9.36 9.76
N THR A 320 6.76 8.76 9.03
CA THR A 320 6.92 8.90 7.58
C THR A 320 6.90 7.51 6.96
N ASN A 321 6.10 7.32 5.92
CA ASN A 321 6.10 6.09 5.17
C ASN A 321 7.32 6.03 4.23
N GLU A 322 8.34 5.28 4.60
CA GLU A 322 9.56 5.04 3.81
C GLU A 322 9.69 3.56 3.40
N THR A 323 8.54 2.87 3.25
CA THR A 323 8.52 1.41 2.97
C THR A 323 8.69 1.06 1.48
N GLY A 324 8.92 2.04 0.62
CA GLY A 324 9.08 1.87 -0.83
C GLY A 324 7.78 1.76 -1.61
N GLY A 325 6.62 1.85 -0.94
CA GLY A 325 5.31 1.84 -1.56
C GLY A 325 4.25 2.44 -0.66
N ARG A 326 3.04 2.55 -1.17
CA ARG A 326 1.86 2.98 -0.42
C ARG A 326 1.57 2.01 0.73
N ILE A 327 1.18 2.53 1.89
CA ILE A 327 0.62 1.73 2.98
C ILE A 327 -0.85 2.09 3.21
N PHE A 328 -1.60 1.11 3.74
CA PHE A 328 -3.01 1.23 4.08
C PHE A 328 -3.18 0.88 5.55
N ILE A 329 -3.94 1.68 6.28
CA ILE A 329 -4.13 1.54 7.72
C ILE A 329 -5.60 1.23 8.02
N ALA A 330 -5.86 0.05 8.59
CA ALA A 330 -7.14 -0.27 9.21
C ALA A 330 -6.98 -0.19 10.73
N ALA A 331 -7.71 0.73 11.37
CA ALA A 331 -7.60 1.01 12.79
C ALA A 331 -8.99 1.03 13.43
N TYR A 332 -9.25 0.10 14.34
CA TYR A 332 -10.56 -0.08 14.94
C TYR A 332 -10.48 -0.55 16.39
N GLY A 333 -11.58 -0.40 17.10
CA GLY A 333 -11.73 -0.89 18.47
C GLY A 333 -12.98 -1.75 18.64
N THR A 334 -12.83 -2.89 19.31
CA THR A 334 -13.94 -3.71 19.83
C THR A 334 -14.33 -3.26 21.23
N ASP A 335 -15.06 -4.07 22.00
CA ASP A 335 -15.35 -3.76 23.40
C ASP A 335 -14.19 -4.11 24.35
N SER A 336 -13.21 -4.86 23.89
CA SER A 336 -12.07 -5.33 24.68
C SER A 336 -10.72 -4.87 24.18
N GLU A 337 -10.57 -4.55 22.88
CA GLU A 337 -9.26 -4.34 22.25
C GLU A 337 -9.27 -3.16 21.27
N ALA A 338 -8.15 -2.47 21.22
CA ALA A 338 -7.74 -1.55 20.16
C ALA A 338 -6.84 -2.31 19.18
N THR A 339 -7.12 -2.26 17.87
CA THR A 339 -6.37 -2.97 16.84
C THR A 339 -5.97 -2.03 15.72
N VAL A 340 -4.74 -2.17 15.24
CA VAL A 340 -4.23 -1.53 14.02
C VAL A 340 -3.61 -2.60 13.13
N GLU A 341 -4.01 -2.59 11.88
CA GLU A 341 -3.47 -3.41 10.80
C GLU A 341 -2.84 -2.48 9.74
N ILE A 342 -1.63 -2.80 9.31
CA ILE A 342 -0.93 -2.07 8.26
C ILE A 342 -0.68 -3.01 7.10
N TYR A 343 -1.09 -2.57 5.92
CA TYR A 343 -0.93 -3.29 4.66
C TYR A 343 -0.02 -2.50 3.73
N GLY A 344 0.64 -3.19 2.82
CA GLY A 344 1.55 -2.59 1.85
C GLY A 344 2.46 -3.63 1.21
N LEU A 345 3.60 -3.20 0.65
CA LEU A 345 4.65 -4.11 0.19
C LEU A 345 5.15 -4.98 1.35
N PRO A 346 5.38 -6.28 1.13
CA PRO A 346 5.90 -7.17 2.18
C PRO A 346 7.19 -6.62 2.79
N ASN A 347 7.36 -6.80 4.09
CA ASN A 347 8.63 -6.54 4.73
C ASN A 347 9.69 -7.56 4.28
N GLU A 348 10.92 -7.12 4.13
CA GLU A 348 12.06 -8.01 3.91
C GLU A 348 12.30 -8.94 5.12
N TYR A 349 12.03 -8.42 6.33
CA TYR A 349 12.22 -9.11 7.60
C TYR A 349 10.90 -9.18 8.37
N GLU A 350 10.71 -10.26 9.13
CA GLU A 350 9.75 -10.27 10.22
C GLU A 350 10.33 -9.46 11.38
N ILE A 351 9.62 -8.41 11.83
CA ILE A 351 10.10 -7.50 12.87
C ILE A 351 9.37 -7.82 14.18
N ARG A 352 10.13 -8.20 15.21
CA ARG A 352 9.60 -8.47 16.56
C ARG A 352 10.11 -7.44 17.55
N ARG A 353 9.32 -7.15 18.57
CA ARG A 353 9.67 -6.23 19.66
C ARG A 353 10.20 -7.01 20.84
N ARG A 354 11.23 -6.48 21.48
CA ARG A 354 11.77 -7.01 22.74
C ARG A 354 12.04 -5.88 23.70
N SER A 355 11.42 -5.95 24.91
CA SER A 355 11.67 -5.05 26.02
C SER A 355 12.63 -5.71 27.00
N VAL A 356 13.66 -4.99 27.43
CA VAL A 356 14.67 -5.45 28.39
C VAL A 356 14.66 -4.49 29.56
N GLU A 357 14.32 -4.96 30.76
CA GLU A 357 14.47 -4.20 31.97
C GLU A 357 15.96 -4.18 32.37
N ILE A 358 16.51 -2.98 32.60
CA ILE A 358 17.93 -2.79 32.96
C ILE A 358 18.11 -2.26 34.37
N ALA A 359 17.11 -1.62 34.95
CA ALA A 359 17.14 -1.16 36.34
C ALA A 359 15.70 -1.05 36.89
N ARG A 360 15.58 -1.27 38.21
CA ARG A 360 14.33 -1.12 38.97
C ARG A 360 14.58 -0.23 40.17
N LYS A 361 13.64 0.72 40.42
CA LYS A 361 13.63 1.58 41.58
C LYS A 361 12.40 1.25 42.44
N PRO A 362 12.59 0.68 43.67
CA PRO A 362 11.46 0.38 44.52
C PRO A 362 10.61 1.61 44.83
N PHE A 363 9.33 1.39 45.02
CA PHE A 363 8.42 2.45 45.48
C PHE A 363 8.65 2.76 46.97
N SER A 364 8.35 4.01 47.38
CA SER A 364 8.29 4.40 48.80
C SER A 364 6.88 4.17 49.35
N THR A 365 6.80 3.98 50.66
CA THR A 365 5.53 3.95 51.40
C THR A 365 5.41 5.21 52.24
N ARG A 366 4.30 5.89 52.10
CA ARG A 366 3.92 7.06 52.91
C ARG A 366 2.67 6.75 53.71
N THR A 367 2.75 6.90 55.03
CA THR A 367 1.59 6.77 55.93
C THR A 367 1.03 8.19 56.18
N ILE A 368 -0.30 8.33 56.05
CA ILE A 368 -1.04 9.53 56.40
C ILE A 368 -2.03 9.22 57.51
N GLU A 369 -2.12 10.06 58.51
CA GLU A 369 -3.11 9.96 59.58
C GLU A 369 -4.41 10.59 59.19
N ASP A 370 -5.55 9.90 59.38
CA ASP A 370 -6.87 10.41 59.06
C ASP A 370 -7.41 11.32 60.20
N ARG A 371 -6.75 12.44 60.42
CA ARG A 371 -7.13 13.43 61.46
C ARG A 371 -8.46 14.10 61.17
N GLU A 372 -8.82 14.21 59.90
CA GLU A 372 -10.05 14.86 59.45
C GLU A 372 -11.23 13.90 59.27
N GLY A 373 -11.01 12.60 59.51
CA GLY A 373 -12.07 11.59 59.36
C GLY A 373 -12.56 11.35 57.95
N ARG A 374 -11.74 11.68 56.95
CA ARG A 374 -12.10 11.51 55.52
C ARG A 374 -12.27 10.05 55.11
N TYR A 375 -11.67 9.15 55.85
CA TYR A 375 -11.68 7.70 55.66
C TYR A 375 -12.26 6.94 56.85
N SER A 376 -13.09 7.58 57.67
CA SER A 376 -13.67 7.02 58.90
C SER A 376 -14.55 5.80 58.66
N ASP A 377 -14.98 5.58 57.40
CA ASP A 377 -15.67 4.36 56.97
C ASP A 377 -14.70 3.14 56.83
N LYS A 378 -13.38 3.37 56.83
CA LYS A 378 -12.34 2.36 56.59
C LYS A 378 -11.31 2.25 57.71
N VAL A 379 -11.03 3.35 58.40
CA VAL A 379 -10.08 3.40 59.52
C VAL A 379 -10.64 4.28 60.62
N VAL A 380 -10.69 3.75 61.81
CA VAL A 380 -11.17 4.44 63.03
C VAL A 380 -10.06 4.54 64.07
N PHE A 381 -9.49 3.40 64.38
CA PHE A 381 -8.50 3.30 65.41
C PHE A 381 -7.07 3.41 64.89
N ASP A 382 -6.11 3.73 65.75
CA ASP A 382 -4.69 3.85 65.42
C ASP A 382 -4.05 2.54 64.99
N THR A 383 -4.73 1.41 65.24
CA THR A 383 -4.36 0.08 64.72
C THR A 383 -4.89 -0.19 63.35
N ASP A 384 -5.90 0.57 62.86
CA ASP A 384 -6.55 0.33 61.61
C ASP A 384 -5.73 0.98 60.47
N THR A 385 -5.58 0.27 59.37
CA THR A 385 -4.91 0.78 58.18
C THR A 385 -5.71 0.48 56.92
N PHE A 386 -5.69 1.41 55.98
CA PHE A 386 -6.30 1.27 54.67
C PHE A 386 -5.32 1.70 53.58
N VAL A 387 -5.12 0.84 52.58
CA VAL A 387 -4.25 1.17 51.43
C VAL A 387 -5.01 2.02 50.46
N LEU A 388 -4.71 3.33 50.41
CA LEU A 388 -5.29 4.29 49.46
C LEU A 388 -4.69 4.15 48.06
N SER A 389 -3.36 3.86 47.99
CA SER A 389 -2.62 3.61 46.73
C SER A 389 -1.62 2.49 46.96
N ASN A 390 -1.59 1.49 46.07
CA ASN A 390 -0.70 0.35 46.17
C ASN A 390 0.78 0.68 45.90
N GLY A 391 1.06 1.81 45.31
CA GLY A 391 2.38 2.10 44.76
C GLY A 391 2.75 1.21 43.57
N ALA A 392 3.80 1.59 42.87
CA ALA A 392 4.43 0.77 41.83
C ALA A 392 5.89 1.14 41.70
N ASP A 393 6.74 0.14 41.48
CA ASP A 393 8.16 0.37 41.24
C ASP A 393 8.37 1.19 39.99
N GLY A 394 9.33 2.08 40.01
CA GLY A 394 9.92 2.69 38.83
C GLY A 394 10.85 1.68 38.15
N LEU A 395 11.01 1.83 36.85
CA LEU A 395 11.91 0.97 36.09
C LEU A 395 12.55 1.72 34.91
N THR A 396 13.75 1.27 34.56
CA THR A 396 14.42 1.67 33.32
C THR A 396 14.46 0.47 32.39
N SER A 397 14.07 0.67 31.13
CA SER A 397 14.03 -0.41 30.15
C SER A 397 14.55 0.04 28.80
N GLU A 398 15.01 -0.92 28.00
CA GLU A 398 15.37 -0.73 26.60
C GLU A 398 14.34 -1.40 25.69
N GLY A 399 13.94 -0.70 24.63
CA GLY A 399 13.14 -1.23 23.55
C GLY A 399 14.02 -1.62 22.36
N TRP A 400 13.89 -2.84 21.91
CA TRP A 400 14.63 -3.40 20.78
C TRP A 400 13.69 -3.89 19.68
N LEU A 401 14.11 -3.72 18.44
CA LEU A 401 13.52 -4.40 17.29
C LEU A 401 14.48 -5.48 16.82
N ASP A 402 14.01 -6.71 16.81
CA ASP A 402 14.71 -7.89 16.34
C ASP A 402 14.16 -8.28 14.96
N TYR A 403 15.04 -8.39 13.97
CA TYR A 403 14.72 -8.65 12.58
C TYR A 403 15.03 -10.10 12.23
N TYR A 404 14.04 -10.84 11.77
CA TYR A 404 14.14 -12.26 11.43
C TYR A 404 13.95 -12.48 9.93
N GLN A 405 14.73 -13.39 9.37
CA GLN A 405 14.60 -13.87 7.99
C GLN A 405 14.67 -15.40 8.01
N GLY A 406 13.64 -16.05 7.45
CA GLY A 406 13.54 -17.52 7.52
C GLY A 406 13.56 -18.09 8.93
N GLY A 407 13.00 -17.36 9.91
CA GLY A 407 12.97 -17.76 11.32
C GLY A 407 14.28 -17.53 12.10
N LYS A 408 15.36 -17.06 11.45
CA LYS A 408 16.65 -16.76 12.07
C LYS A 408 16.77 -15.27 12.37
N LEU A 409 17.28 -14.92 13.57
CA LEU A 409 17.62 -13.55 13.93
C LEU A 409 18.81 -13.08 13.09
N VAL A 410 18.61 -12.03 12.31
CA VAL A 410 19.62 -11.44 11.41
C VAL A 410 20.23 -10.18 12.03
N LYS A 411 19.37 -9.37 12.69
CA LYS A 411 19.75 -8.04 13.20
C LYS A 411 18.92 -7.68 14.41
N SER A 412 19.53 -6.99 15.37
CA SER A 412 18.84 -6.32 16.48
C SER A 412 19.17 -4.84 16.48
N ARG A 413 18.17 -3.99 16.72
CA ARG A 413 18.36 -2.54 16.82
C ARG A 413 17.67 -2.01 18.05
N LYS A 414 18.43 -1.38 18.95
CA LYS A 414 17.86 -0.62 20.06
C LYS A 414 17.18 0.62 19.50
N ILE A 415 15.92 0.84 19.85
CA ILE A 415 15.15 2.01 19.38
C ILE A 415 15.13 3.13 20.42
N ARG A 416 15.11 2.78 21.72
CA ARG A 416 15.14 3.77 22.81
C ARG A 416 15.43 3.13 24.16
N THR A 417 15.78 3.97 25.15
CA THR A 417 15.85 3.65 26.57
C THR A 417 14.90 4.58 27.30
N ASN A 418 14.03 4.03 28.14
CA ASN A 418 13.01 4.78 28.87
C ASN A 418 13.14 4.54 30.36
N THR A 419 12.94 5.62 31.16
CA THR A 419 12.85 5.54 32.61
C THR A 419 11.46 5.97 33.05
N TYR A 420 10.78 5.10 33.79
CA TYR A 420 9.48 5.32 34.37
C TYR A 420 9.62 5.55 35.86
N LEU A 421 8.90 6.55 36.38
CA LEU A 421 8.98 6.92 37.79
C LEU A 421 8.22 5.92 38.67
N PRO A 422 8.67 5.70 39.89
CA PRO A 422 7.90 4.96 40.89
C PRO A 422 6.70 5.80 41.36
N THR A 423 5.64 5.13 41.80
CA THR A 423 4.52 5.79 42.49
C THR A 423 4.48 5.35 43.94
N GLU A 424 4.20 6.28 44.86
CA GLU A 424 4.16 5.95 46.29
C GLU A 424 3.00 5.01 46.63
N ARG A 425 3.27 4.06 47.51
CA ARG A 425 2.22 3.40 48.28
C ARG A 425 1.76 4.32 49.39
N VAL A 426 0.46 4.63 49.43
CA VAL A 426 -0.13 5.50 50.43
C VAL A 426 -1.02 4.66 51.31
N VAL A 427 -0.66 4.62 52.63
CA VAL A 427 -1.44 3.95 53.66
C VAL A 427 -2.08 4.98 54.57
N VAL A 428 -3.39 4.90 54.73
CA VAL A 428 -4.15 5.72 55.68
C VAL A 428 -4.18 4.96 57.02
N LYS A 429 -3.94 5.68 58.12
CA LYS A 429 -4.00 5.16 59.49
C LYS A 429 -5.03 5.95 60.29
N GLY A 430 -5.83 5.28 61.07
CA GLY A 430 -6.74 5.95 62.03
C GLY A 430 -5.97 6.64 63.16
N VAL A 431 -6.63 7.52 63.90
CA VAL A 431 -5.99 8.34 64.92
C VAL A 431 -6.60 8.16 66.32
N LYS A 432 -7.71 7.48 66.43
CA LYS A 432 -8.32 7.24 67.74
C LYS A 432 -7.64 6.05 68.43
N ALA A 433 -7.26 6.22 69.65
CA ALA A 433 -6.75 5.09 70.43
C ALA A 433 -7.81 4.00 70.51
N ARG A 434 -7.42 2.76 70.27
CA ARG A 434 -8.34 1.63 70.48
C ARG A 434 -8.62 1.48 71.96
N PRO A 435 -9.86 1.40 72.47
CA PRO A 435 -10.16 1.08 73.82
C PRO A 435 -9.46 -0.23 74.22
N GLN A 436 -8.69 -0.19 75.28
CA GLN A 436 -8.17 -1.44 75.86
C GLN A 436 -9.40 -2.20 76.39
N GLU A 437 -9.60 -3.43 75.94
CA GLU A 437 -10.53 -4.34 76.61
C GLU A 437 -10.02 -4.48 78.06
N GLY A 438 -10.83 -3.96 79.01
CA GLY A 438 -10.49 -3.96 80.43
C GLY A 438 -10.24 -5.37 80.90
N GLU A 439 -9.17 -5.55 81.70
CA GLU A 439 -9.04 -6.68 82.56
C GLU A 439 -10.31 -6.78 83.41
N GLU A 440 -11.16 -7.77 83.13
CA GLU A 440 -12.20 -8.17 84.03
C GLU A 440 -11.50 -8.69 85.34
N SER A 441 -11.52 -7.83 86.39
CA SER A 441 -11.23 -8.20 87.75
C SER A 441 -12.20 -9.28 88.21
N GLY A 442 -11.70 -10.47 88.43
CA GLY A 442 -12.45 -11.60 88.94
C GLY A 442 -13.16 -11.32 90.25
N ALA A 443 -14.43 -11.66 90.32
CA ALA A 443 -15.09 -12.02 91.55
C ALA A 443 -16.24 -13.01 91.30
N GLY A 444 -16.03 -14.24 91.83
CA GLY A 444 -17.04 -15.06 92.49
C GLY A 444 -17.97 -15.93 91.68
N GLY A 445 -17.64 -17.20 91.67
CA GLY A 445 -18.45 -18.36 92.06
C GLY A 445 -19.77 -18.60 91.28
N ASP A 446 -19.83 -19.66 90.59
CA ASP A 446 -20.50 -20.95 90.92
C ASP A 446 -20.59 -21.87 89.69
N THR A 447 -20.43 -23.13 89.93
CA THR A 447 -20.30 -24.28 89.07
C THR A 447 -21.70 -24.85 88.67
N PRO A 448 -21.83 -25.92 87.94
CA PRO A 448 -21.91 -26.05 86.48
C PRO A 448 -23.22 -26.69 85.99
N ALA A 449 -23.44 -26.63 84.77
CA ALA A 449 -24.29 -27.62 84.10
C ALA A 449 -23.78 -27.92 82.68
N GLN A 450 -23.45 -29.16 82.53
CA GLN A 450 -23.10 -29.84 81.28
C GLN A 450 -24.35 -30.30 80.53
N PRO A 451 -24.27 -30.99 79.43
CA PRO A 451 -24.30 -30.50 78.04
C PRO A 451 -25.41 -31.15 77.24
N GLN A 452 -25.72 -30.68 76.11
CA GLN A 452 -26.33 -31.53 75.06
C GLN A 452 -25.70 -31.28 73.71
N LYS A 453 -25.16 -32.39 73.18
CA LYS A 453 -24.82 -32.61 71.78
C LYS A 453 -26.11 -32.65 70.95
N GLU A 454 -26.11 -32.06 69.81
CA GLU A 454 -26.80 -32.58 68.65
C GLU A 454 -25.91 -32.47 67.41
N GLU A 455 -25.67 -33.67 66.94
CA GLU A 455 -25.24 -33.97 65.57
C GLU A 455 -26.35 -33.65 64.58
N ASN A 456 -26.06 -33.17 63.42
CA ASN A 456 -26.42 -33.84 62.18
C ASN A 456 -26.05 -32.99 60.95
N GLN A 457 -25.19 -33.57 60.18
CA GLN A 457 -25.39 -34.20 58.85
C GLN A 457 -25.45 -33.24 57.66
N SER A 458 -24.38 -33.26 56.99
CA SER A 458 -24.16 -33.57 55.55
C SER A 458 -25.41 -33.58 54.67
N THR A 459 -25.40 -32.82 53.58
CA THR A 459 -25.73 -33.36 52.26
C THR A 459 -25.05 -32.55 51.15
N THR A 460 -24.42 -33.29 50.32
CA THR A 460 -23.90 -33.02 48.97
C THR A 460 -24.99 -32.85 47.96
N ALA A 461 -24.57 -32.28 46.79
CA ALA A 461 -25.11 -32.37 45.43
C ALA A 461 -25.75 -31.05 44.98
N ASP A 462 -25.45 -30.48 43.84
CA ASP A 462 -24.89 -30.78 42.50
C ASP A 462 -24.16 -29.56 41.96
#